data_bf1c1c55d2079a498f2cec4c4f4fe293
#
_entry.id   bf1c1c55d2079a498f2cec4c4f4fe293
#
_cell.length_a   1.000
_cell.length_b   1.000
_cell.length_c   1.000
_cell.angle_alpha   90.00
_cell.angle_beta   90.00
_cell.angle_gamma   90.00
#
_symmetry.space_group_name_H-M   'P 1'
#
loop_
_entity.id
_entity.type
_entity.pdbx_description
1 polymer ?
#
loop_
_entity_poly.entity_id
_entity_poly.type
_entity_poly.pdbx_seq_one_letter_code
_entity_poly.pdbx_strand_id
1 'polypeptide(L)'
;MPKIKYLLPIIATLTISSCTTHFGLIKLNNPKKEFNLEHINQSDIYIKSVRDFALDYYMLGGSVFSPLSIATCYSMLYDGALENSKKELEDMLHYDSSFDYLNEIKTMLLNNAINNKETKTILDINQSMWVHDEFKDHFSKDYAKLMQDYYFAEAFGGDLESDQMHQALADYLNKKTNNFLNVKKEAFEKYGPVLWLANTIYLKTKWMREFEEDKNTIGQFTNLDKSTKSITYMNRTTDTYYNYLIGEKCMISLLYLNDGITLTILLPDADSDYEKALTNKENINKLLCFADYSSKEYLKANIQFQIPQMKVQQDYDLTKVLKELGVKDIFDPDKADLRGLIDKDNPYRNDLYVTQSRHEAGLELTNGGLEAAAYTVINVGPKSAAPIDDFVSFIVDHPFAYVVSNADGLPLFMGRVNKL
;
A
#
# COMPACT_ATOMS: atom_id res chain seq x y z
N MET A 1 -45.88 -0.20 28.06
CA MET A 1 -44.76 -1.07 27.63
C MET A 1 -44.73 -1.06 26.11
N PRO A 2 -43.82 -0.36 25.44
CA PRO A 2 -43.70 -0.39 24.01
C PRO A 2 -42.83 -1.59 23.59
N LYS A 3 -43.29 -2.33 22.60
CA LYS A 3 -42.60 -3.48 22.00
C LYS A 3 -41.45 -2.98 21.16
N ILE A 4 -40.23 -3.38 21.54
CA ILE A 4 -39.01 -3.20 20.75
C ILE A 4 -39.08 -4.17 19.56
N LYS A 5 -39.16 -3.63 18.35
CA LYS A 5 -39.03 -4.38 17.11
C LYS A 5 -37.50 -4.57 16.86
N TYR A 6 -37.04 -5.81 16.94
CA TYR A 6 -35.73 -6.19 16.47
C TYR A 6 -35.69 -6.06 14.93
N LEU A 7 -34.91 -5.12 14.43
CA LEU A 7 -34.48 -5.13 13.04
C LEU A 7 -33.41 -6.23 12.87
N LEU A 8 -33.77 -7.25 12.10
CA LEU A 8 -32.82 -8.22 11.59
C LEU A 8 -31.85 -7.53 10.63
N PRO A 9 -30.54 -7.80 10.71
CA PRO A 9 -29.60 -7.30 9.73
C PRO A 9 -29.92 -7.94 8.38
N ILE A 10 -30.09 -7.11 7.36
CA ILE A 10 -30.16 -7.56 5.96
C ILE A 10 -28.74 -8.02 5.61
N ILE A 11 -28.53 -9.33 5.64
CA ILE A 11 -27.37 -9.96 5.02
C ILE A 11 -27.53 -9.73 3.52
N ALA A 12 -26.85 -8.73 2.99
CA ALA A 12 -26.65 -8.58 1.57
C ALA A 12 -25.73 -9.71 1.10
N THR A 13 -26.28 -10.86 0.78
CA THR A 13 -25.62 -11.85 -0.04
C THR A 13 -25.38 -11.20 -1.40
N LEU A 14 -24.18 -10.67 -1.59
CA LEU A 14 -23.66 -10.42 -2.93
C LEU A 14 -23.56 -11.79 -3.62
N THR A 15 -24.62 -12.18 -4.31
CA THR A 15 -24.56 -13.20 -5.34
C THR A 15 -23.62 -12.66 -6.40
N ILE A 16 -22.37 -13.10 -6.34
CA ILE A 16 -21.43 -12.95 -7.45
C ILE A 16 -22.07 -13.75 -8.59
N SER A 17 -22.74 -13.02 -9.49
CA SER A 17 -23.13 -13.55 -10.79
C SER A 17 -21.89 -14.17 -11.39
N SER A 18 -21.95 -15.45 -11.72
CA SER A 18 -20.91 -16.21 -12.36
C SER A 18 -20.38 -15.42 -13.57
N CYS A 19 -19.26 -14.74 -13.35
CA CYS A 19 -18.48 -14.20 -14.45
C CYS A 19 -18.03 -15.41 -15.28
N THR A 20 -18.35 -15.38 -16.51
CA THR A 20 -17.95 -16.28 -17.60
C THR A 20 -16.64 -16.99 -17.28
N THR A 21 -16.74 -18.30 -17.17
CA THR A 21 -15.63 -19.23 -17.10
C THR A 21 -14.69 -18.94 -18.27
N HIS A 22 -13.58 -18.25 -18.00
CA HIS A 22 -12.45 -18.34 -18.91
C HIS A 22 -12.00 -19.79 -18.87
N PHE A 23 -11.92 -20.43 -20.03
CA PHE A 23 -11.54 -21.82 -20.19
C PHE A 23 -10.24 -22.08 -19.43
N GLY A 24 -10.28 -22.98 -18.43
CA GLY A 24 -9.11 -23.44 -17.70
C GLY A 24 -8.90 -22.87 -16.29
N LEU A 25 -9.53 -21.75 -15.92
CA LEU A 25 -9.43 -21.20 -14.56
C LEU A 25 -10.36 -21.91 -13.60
N ILE A 26 -9.80 -22.54 -12.57
CA ILE A 26 -10.56 -23.20 -11.49
C ILE A 26 -10.38 -22.38 -10.22
N LYS A 27 -11.48 -21.85 -9.65
CA LYS A 27 -11.47 -21.24 -8.33
C LYS A 27 -11.41 -22.34 -7.27
N LEU A 28 -10.33 -22.37 -6.47
CA LEU A 28 -10.05 -23.45 -5.51
C LEU A 28 -10.67 -23.18 -4.13
N ASN A 29 -10.90 -21.91 -3.76
CA ASN A 29 -11.51 -21.53 -2.49
C ASN A 29 -12.41 -20.30 -2.61
N ASN A 30 -13.12 -19.98 -1.53
CA ASN A 30 -13.92 -18.76 -1.43
C ASN A 30 -13.78 -18.20 0.00
N PRO A 31 -12.66 -17.52 0.31
CA PRO A 31 -12.44 -16.97 1.64
C PRO A 31 -13.53 -15.96 1.98
N LYS A 32 -14.01 -16.01 3.22
CA LYS A 32 -14.97 -15.04 3.74
C LYS A 32 -14.22 -14.03 4.58
N LYS A 33 -14.21 -12.78 4.13
CA LYS A 33 -13.74 -11.64 4.89
C LYS A 33 -14.94 -11.06 5.66
N GLU A 34 -15.03 -11.35 6.95
CA GLU A 34 -16.06 -10.76 7.80
C GLU A 34 -15.54 -9.40 8.26
N PHE A 35 -16.29 -8.35 7.93
CA PHE A 35 -15.92 -6.98 8.33
C PHE A 35 -16.08 -6.84 9.85
N ASN A 36 -15.04 -6.37 10.53
CA ASN A 36 -15.14 -5.96 11.91
C ASN A 36 -15.97 -4.67 12.01
N LEU A 37 -16.96 -4.67 12.92
CA LEU A 37 -17.72 -3.46 13.25
C LEU A 37 -16.96 -2.53 14.18
N GLU A 38 -15.93 -3.04 14.87
CA GLU A 38 -15.08 -2.30 15.78
C GLU A 38 -13.64 -2.35 15.27
N HIS A 39 -13.00 -1.18 15.24
CA HIS A 39 -11.59 -1.06 14.88
C HIS A 39 -10.73 -1.64 16.00
N ILE A 40 -9.80 -2.53 15.65
CA ILE A 40 -8.82 -3.10 16.55
C ILE A 40 -7.47 -2.47 16.24
N ASN A 41 -6.90 -1.72 17.19
CA ASN A 41 -5.60 -1.08 16.98
C ASN A 41 -4.52 -2.10 16.62
N GLN A 42 -3.73 -1.78 15.61
CA GLN A 42 -2.50 -2.52 15.30
C GLN A 42 -1.48 -2.34 16.41
N SER A 43 -0.65 -3.33 16.64
CA SER A 43 0.45 -3.18 17.59
C SER A 43 1.53 -2.23 17.08
N ASP A 44 2.16 -1.50 17.99
CA ASP A 44 3.29 -0.61 17.67
C ASP A 44 4.44 -1.38 17.01
N ILE A 45 4.62 -2.65 17.40
CA ILE A 45 5.67 -3.53 16.84
C ILE A 45 5.40 -3.82 15.37
N TYR A 46 4.15 -4.15 14.99
CA TYR A 46 3.80 -4.41 13.60
C TYR A 46 3.89 -3.13 12.75
N ILE A 47 3.36 -2.01 13.26
CA ILE A 47 3.46 -0.71 12.57
C ILE A 47 4.93 -0.38 12.32
N LYS A 48 5.79 -0.57 13.35
CA LYS A 48 7.23 -0.33 13.22
C LYS A 48 7.86 -1.24 12.18
N SER A 49 7.55 -2.53 12.15
CA SER A 49 8.11 -3.46 11.16
C SER A 49 7.81 -3.01 9.72
N VAL A 50 6.58 -2.63 9.43
CA VAL A 50 6.19 -2.14 8.10
C VAL A 50 6.87 -0.80 7.76
N ARG A 51 7.04 0.10 8.74
CA ARG A 51 7.75 1.39 8.57
C ARG A 51 9.26 1.18 8.34
N ASP A 52 9.89 0.27 9.05
CA ASP A 52 11.30 -0.06 8.89
C ASP A 52 11.55 -0.65 7.49
N PHE A 53 10.70 -1.59 7.05
CA PHE A 53 10.73 -2.09 5.68
C PHE A 53 10.53 -0.96 4.64
N ALA A 54 9.55 -0.08 4.86
CA ALA A 54 9.27 1.05 3.97
C ALA A 54 10.48 1.99 3.85
N LEU A 55 11.13 2.26 4.97
CA LEU A 55 12.34 3.09 5.03
C LEU A 55 13.49 2.46 4.26
N ASP A 56 13.78 1.19 4.50
CA ASP A 56 14.90 0.49 3.85
C ASP A 56 14.66 0.37 2.33
N TYR A 57 13.42 0.05 1.90
CA TYR A 57 13.06 0.02 0.48
C TYR A 57 13.16 1.40 -0.19
N TYR A 58 12.67 2.46 0.48
CA TYR A 58 12.75 3.83 -0.03
C TYR A 58 14.20 4.27 -0.25
N MET A 59 15.09 3.95 0.67
CA MET A 59 16.52 4.31 0.60
C MET A 59 17.23 3.67 -0.60
N LEU A 60 16.72 2.57 -1.13
CA LEU A 60 17.23 1.91 -2.35
C LEU A 60 16.62 2.47 -3.65
N GLY A 61 15.84 3.55 -3.58
CA GLY A 61 15.39 4.29 -4.76
C GLY A 61 13.90 4.16 -5.09
N GLY A 62 13.07 3.69 -4.18
CA GLY A 62 11.62 3.63 -4.36
C GLY A 62 11.03 5.00 -4.68
N SER A 63 10.42 5.18 -5.88
CA SER A 63 9.83 6.45 -6.29
C SER A 63 8.31 6.50 -6.10
N VAL A 64 7.59 5.41 -6.37
CA VAL A 64 6.16 5.23 -6.06
C VAL A 64 5.95 3.77 -5.73
N PHE A 65 5.61 3.42 -4.51
CA PHE A 65 5.40 2.03 -4.11
C PHE A 65 4.42 1.93 -2.94
N SER A 66 3.90 0.72 -2.72
CA SER A 66 3.10 0.38 -1.55
C SER A 66 3.90 -0.53 -0.62
N PRO A 67 4.45 0.00 0.48
CA PRO A 67 5.18 -0.83 1.46
C PRO A 67 4.31 -1.96 1.99
N LEU A 68 3.06 -1.66 2.33
CA LEU A 68 2.13 -2.63 2.89
C LEU A 68 1.80 -3.75 1.91
N SER A 69 1.64 -3.43 0.61
CA SER A 69 1.41 -4.43 -0.44
C SER A 69 2.59 -5.38 -0.58
N ILE A 70 3.81 -4.85 -0.67
CA ILE A 70 5.03 -5.67 -0.80
C ILE A 70 5.21 -6.52 0.45
N ALA A 71 5.16 -5.92 1.65
CA ALA A 71 5.31 -6.65 2.91
C ALA A 71 4.30 -7.78 3.05
N THR A 72 3.01 -7.54 2.74
CA THR A 72 1.97 -8.57 2.82
C THR A 72 2.20 -9.71 1.83
N CYS A 73 2.62 -9.42 0.59
CA CYS A 73 2.94 -10.44 -0.41
C CYS A 73 4.11 -11.32 0.03
N TYR A 74 5.18 -10.72 0.55
CA TYR A 74 6.34 -11.46 1.04
C TYR A 74 6.09 -12.15 2.38
N SER A 75 5.14 -11.70 3.18
CA SER A 75 4.66 -12.44 4.34
C SER A 75 3.99 -13.75 3.94
N MET A 76 3.22 -13.75 2.84
CA MET A 76 2.67 -15.00 2.29
C MET A 76 3.77 -15.98 1.89
N LEU A 77 4.85 -15.50 1.27
CA LEU A 77 5.98 -16.34 0.88
C LEU A 77 6.77 -16.82 2.10
N TYR A 78 6.96 -15.98 3.12
CA TYR A 78 7.62 -16.30 4.39
C TYR A 78 6.98 -17.52 5.09
N ASP A 79 5.67 -17.65 5.03
CA ASP A 79 4.95 -18.77 5.61
C ASP A 79 5.20 -20.10 4.88
N GLY A 80 5.61 -20.06 3.61
CA GLY A 80 6.01 -21.23 2.83
C GLY A 80 7.53 -21.46 2.79
N ALA A 81 8.32 -20.51 3.24
CA ALA A 81 9.78 -20.60 3.27
C ALA A 81 10.28 -21.32 4.53
N LEU A 82 11.46 -21.95 4.42
CA LEU A 82 12.13 -22.64 5.51
C LEU A 82 13.61 -22.19 5.57
N GLU A 83 14.28 -22.58 6.65
CA GLU A 83 15.71 -22.40 6.89
C GLU A 83 16.18 -20.94 6.56
N ASN A 84 17.26 -20.80 5.77
CA ASN A 84 17.82 -19.49 5.45
C ASN A 84 16.90 -18.63 4.59
N SER A 85 16.16 -19.21 3.66
CA SER A 85 15.16 -18.48 2.87
C SER A 85 14.11 -17.81 3.75
N LYS A 86 13.66 -18.49 4.80
CA LYS A 86 12.75 -17.92 5.80
C LYS A 86 13.41 -16.82 6.61
N LYS A 87 14.67 -17.02 7.02
CA LYS A 87 15.43 -16.04 7.81
C LYS A 87 15.67 -14.74 7.05
N GLU A 88 16.02 -14.81 5.78
CA GLU A 88 16.20 -13.63 4.93
C GLU A 88 14.91 -12.82 4.79
N LEU A 89 13.78 -13.50 4.63
CA LEU A 89 12.46 -12.85 4.59
C LEU A 89 12.07 -12.22 5.93
N GLU A 90 12.33 -12.93 7.05
CA GLU A 90 12.11 -12.43 8.40
C GLU A 90 12.88 -11.14 8.66
N ASP A 91 14.18 -11.13 8.30
CA ASP A 91 15.04 -9.98 8.48
C ASP A 91 14.58 -8.78 7.61
N MET A 92 14.20 -9.02 6.35
CA MET A 92 13.68 -7.99 5.45
C MET A 92 12.35 -7.40 5.93
N LEU A 93 11.45 -8.25 6.44
CA LEU A 93 10.14 -7.84 6.97
C LEU A 93 10.24 -7.21 8.36
N HIS A 94 11.44 -7.20 8.97
CA HIS A 94 11.65 -6.78 10.36
C HIS A 94 10.74 -7.51 11.36
N TYR A 95 10.50 -8.80 11.11
CA TYR A 95 9.71 -9.60 12.02
C TYR A 95 10.52 -9.98 13.25
N ASP A 96 9.86 -9.90 14.40
CA ASP A 96 10.40 -10.26 15.70
C ASP A 96 9.58 -11.43 16.26
N SER A 97 10.22 -12.40 16.83
CA SER A 97 9.57 -13.55 17.48
C SER A 97 8.68 -13.18 18.66
N SER A 98 8.70 -11.90 19.09
CA SER A 98 7.92 -11.40 20.23
C SER A 98 6.46 -11.08 19.89
N PHE A 99 6.05 -11.04 18.60
CA PHE A 99 4.69 -10.73 18.21
C PHE A 99 4.06 -11.75 17.24
N ASP A 100 2.75 -11.85 17.32
CA ASP A 100 1.96 -12.74 16.47
C ASP A 100 1.63 -12.03 15.14
N TYR A 101 2.58 -12.05 14.19
CA TYR A 101 2.44 -11.38 12.90
C TYR A 101 1.23 -11.85 12.09
N LEU A 102 0.80 -13.11 12.22
CA LEU A 102 -0.37 -13.61 11.50
C LEU A 102 -1.66 -12.94 11.94
N ASN A 103 -1.87 -12.80 13.24
CA ASN A 103 -3.01 -12.07 13.76
C ASN A 103 -2.93 -10.58 13.49
N GLU A 104 -1.73 -9.99 13.46
CA GLU A 104 -1.54 -8.60 13.02
C GLU A 104 -1.93 -8.40 11.56
N ILE A 105 -1.48 -9.27 10.65
CA ILE A 105 -1.87 -9.23 9.22
C ILE A 105 -3.38 -9.39 9.07
N LYS A 106 -3.96 -10.38 9.75
CA LYS A 106 -5.41 -10.59 9.74
C LYS A 106 -6.18 -9.36 10.20
N THR A 107 -5.77 -8.76 11.31
CA THR A 107 -6.35 -7.54 11.87
C THR A 107 -6.19 -6.37 10.90
N MET A 108 -5.00 -6.19 10.33
CA MET A 108 -4.72 -5.16 9.34
C MET A 108 -5.65 -5.30 8.12
N LEU A 109 -5.83 -6.51 7.59
CA LEU A 109 -6.70 -6.76 6.44
C LEU A 109 -8.18 -6.51 6.74
N LEU A 110 -8.62 -6.74 7.96
CA LEU A 110 -10.00 -6.46 8.39
C LEU A 110 -10.22 -4.96 8.63
N ASN A 111 -9.28 -4.28 9.31
CA ASN A 111 -9.37 -2.85 9.57
C ASN A 111 -9.33 -2.01 8.28
N ASN A 112 -8.57 -2.46 7.27
CA ASN A 112 -8.38 -1.74 6.01
C ASN A 112 -9.31 -2.22 4.88
N ALA A 113 -10.36 -2.94 5.20
CA ALA A 113 -11.44 -3.26 4.26
C ALA A 113 -12.53 -2.18 4.35
N ILE A 114 -12.29 -1.01 3.77
CA ILE A 114 -13.19 0.15 3.84
C ILE A 114 -13.97 0.26 2.53
N ASN A 115 -15.29 0.32 2.64
CA ASN A 115 -16.19 0.69 1.55
C ASN A 115 -17.28 1.62 2.10
N ASN A 116 -16.85 2.83 2.45
CA ASN A 116 -17.71 3.83 3.07
C ASN A 116 -18.41 4.67 2.00
N LYS A 117 -19.71 4.45 1.83
CA LYS A 117 -20.51 5.17 0.84
C LYS A 117 -20.75 6.65 1.19
N GLU A 118 -20.68 6.99 2.48
CA GLU A 118 -20.88 8.37 2.95
C GLU A 118 -19.65 9.21 2.66
N THR A 119 -18.47 8.75 3.07
CA THR A 119 -17.18 9.43 2.87
C THR A 119 -16.62 9.19 1.47
N LYS A 120 -17.17 8.23 0.72
CA LYS A 120 -16.68 7.77 -0.59
C LYS A 120 -15.27 7.18 -0.54
N THR A 121 -14.90 6.66 0.61
CA THR A 121 -13.62 5.95 0.77
C THR A 121 -13.79 4.49 0.39
N ILE A 122 -12.90 4.03 -0.47
CA ILE A 122 -12.67 2.62 -0.77
C ILE A 122 -11.21 2.34 -0.44
N LEU A 123 -10.96 1.47 0.52
CA LEU A 123 -9.65 0.88 0.74
C LEU A 123 -9.86 -0.64 0.70
N ASP A 124 -9.27 -1.26 -0.30
CA ASP A 124 -9.41 -2.69 -0.55
C ASP A 124 -8.03 -3.32 -0.76
N ILE A 125 -7.68 -4.27 0.11
CA ILE A 125 -6.42 -4.99 0.07
C ILE A 125 -6.75 -6.45 -0.19
N ASN A 126 -6.33 -6.98 -1.32
CA ASN A 126 -6.65 -8.33 -1.76
C ASN A 126 -5.40 -9.16 -1.95
N GLN A 127 -5.49 -10.42 -1.56
CA GLN A 127 -4.47 -11.42 -1.77
C GLN A 127 -5.02 -12.53 -2.65
N SER A 128 -4.17 -13.06 -3.50
CA SER A 128 -4.48 -14.24 -4.30
C SER A 128 -3.27 -15.12 -4.50
N MET A 129 -3.55 -16.41 -4.62
CA MET A 129 -2.57 -17.40 -5.03
C MET A 129 -3.08 -18.16 -6.27
N TRP A 130 -2.18 -18.39 -7.20
CA TRP A 130 -2.45 -19.01 -8.48
C TRP A 130 -1.51 -20.20 -8.63
N VAL A 131 -2.07 -21.41 -8.65
CA VAL A 131 -1.32 -22.66 -8.59
C VAL A 131 -1.36 -23.35 -9.94
N HIS A 132 -0.19 -23.79 -10.44
CA HIS A 132 -0.11 -24.54 -11.69
C HIS A 132 -0.86 -25.88 -11.55
N ASP A 133 -1.55 -26.29 -12.60
CA ASP A 133 -2.40 -27.49 -12.62
C ASP A 133 -1.69 -28.76 -12.18
N GLU A 134 -0.41 -28.91 -12.53
CA GLU A 134 0.39 -30.07 -12.13
C GLU A 134 0.64 -30.14 -10.62
N PHE A 135 0.54 -29.02 -9.89
CA PHE A 135 0.84 -28.93 -8.48
C PHE A 135 -0.41 -28.77 -7.59
N LYS A 136 -1.59 -28.52 -8.15
CA LYS A 136 -2.81 -28.20 -7.37
C LYS A 136 -3.19 -29.28 -6.37
N ASP A 137 -2.99 -30.55 -6.70
CA ASP A 137 -3.30 -31.70 -5.85
C ASP A 137 -2.16 -32.04 -4.86
N HIS A 138 -1.00 -31.40 -5.02
CA HIS A 138 0.21 -31.57 -4.22
C HIS A 138 0.57 -30.33 -3.40
N PHE A 139 -0.25 -29.30 -3.47
CA PHE A 139 -0.03 -28.07 -2.73
C PHE A 139 -0.31 -28.30 -1.24
N SER A 140 0.53 -27.74 -0.37
CA SER A 140 0.41 -27.93 1.08
C SER A 140 -0.95 -27.45 1.58
N LYS A 141 -1.73 -28.37 2.16
CA LYS A 141 -3.04 -28.07 2.74
C LYS A 141 -2.94 -27.14 3.93
N ASP A 142 -1.88 -27.26 4.71
CA ASP A 142 -1.63 -26.40 5.87
C ASP A 142 -1.33 -24.97 5.41
N TYR A 143 -0.49 -24.80 4.38
CA TYR A 143 -0.21 -23.51 3.78
C TYR A 143 -1.46 -22.90 3.14
N ALA A 144 -2.21 -23.67 2.36
CA ALA A 144 -3.46 -23.20 1.74
C ALA A 144 -4.49 -22.75 2.80
N LYS A 145 -4.58 -23.48 3.90
CA LYS A 145 -5.45 -23.13 5.03
C LYS A 145 -4.99 -21.83 5.71
N LEU A 146 -3.69 -21.67 5.94
CA LEU A 146 -3.11 -20.47 6.51
C LEU A 146 -3.40 -19.24 5.61
N MET A 147 -3.20 -19.36 4.30
CA MET A 147 -3.51 -18.33 3.32
C MET A 147 -5.00 -17.92 3.37
N GLN A 148 -5.90 -18.89 3.53
CA GLN A 148 -7.33 -18.61 3.63
C GLN A 148 -7.71 -17.94 4.95
N ASP A 149 -7.19 -18.41 6.09
CA ASP A 149 -7.67 -18.05 7.43
C ASP A 149 -7.09 -16.70 7.93
N TYR A 150 -5.87 -16.35 7.48
CA TYR A 150 -5.17 -15.16 7.94
C TYR A 150 -5.04 -14.08 6.85
N TYR A 151 -4.80 -14.50 5.59
CA TYR A 151 -4.62 -13.56 4.48
C TYR A 151 -5.90 -13.33 3.67
N PHE A 152 -6.96 -14.13 3.89
CA PHE A 152 -8.17 -14.14 3.06
C PHE A 152 -7.86 -14.29 1.56
N ALA A 153 -6.80 -15.02 1.24
CA ALA A 153 -6.31 -15.15 -0.12
C ALA A 153 -7.28 -15.99 -0.97
N GLU A 154 -7.67 -15.44 -2.12
CA GLU A 154 -8.38 -16.19 -3.16
C GLU A 154 -7.40 -17.14 -3.85
N ALA A 155 -7.79 -18.42 -4.02
CA ALA A 155 -6.95 -19.41 -4.67
C ALA A 155 -7.53 -19.81 -6.02
N PHE A 156 -6.67 -19.89 -7.03
CA PHE A 156 -6.99 -20.26 -8.40
C PHE A 156 -6.02 -21.33 -8.88
N GLY A 157 -6.51 -22.23 -9.77
CA GLY A 157 -5.70 -23.25 -10.43
C GLY A 157 -5.83 -23.16 -11.93
N GLY A 158 -4.77 -23.51 -12.65
CA GLY A 158 -4.76 -23.56 -14.10
C GLY A 158 -3.34 -23.70 -14.66
N ASP A 159 -3.25 -23.75 -15.99
CA ASP A 159 -1.97 -23.75 -16.71
C ASP A 159 -1.35 -22.34 -16.67
N LEU A 160 -0.45 -22.10 -15.71
CA LEU A 160 0.18 -20.78 -15.50
C LEU A 160 1.08 -20.34 -16.67
N GLU A 161 1.43 -21.23 -17.59
CA GLU A 161 2.20 -20.89 -18.80
C GLU A 161 1.32 -20.39 -19.95
N SER A 162 0.00 -20.57 -19.85
CA SER A 162 -0.93 -20.20 -20.90
C SER A 162 -1.21 -18.71 -20.97
N ASP A 163 -1.36 -18.18 -22.19
CA ASP A 163 -1.81 -16.80 -22.44
C ASP A 163 -3.17 -16.50 -21.79
N GLN A 164 -4.03 -17.52 -21.63
CA GLN A 164 -5.33 -17.38 -20.99
C GLN A 164 -5.20 -17.14 -19.48
N MET A 165 -4.28 -17.82 -18.81
CA MET A 165 -4.03 -17.63 -17.38
C MET A 165 -3.36 -16.27 -17.12
N HIS A 166 -2.42 -15.86 -17.97
CA HIS A 166 -1.83 -14.52 -17.93
C HIS A 166 -2.89 -13.43 -18.08
N GLN A 167 -3.83 -13.60 -19.03
CA GLN A 167 -4.94 -12.68 -19.18
C GLN A 167 -5.87 -12.69 -17.94
N ALA A 168 -6.16 -13.86 -17.39
CA ALA A 168 -7.01 -13.99 -16.19
C ALA A 168 -6.39 -13.29 -14.97
N LEU A 169 -5.07 -13.41 -14.77
CA LEU A 169 -4.35 -12.71 -13.70
C LEU A 169 -4.36 -11.19 -13.97
N ALA A 170 -4.09 -10.75 -15.19
CA ALA A 170 -4.17 -9.32 -15.55
C ALA A 170 -5.57 -8.75 -15.29
N ASP A 171 -6.62 -9.45 -15.71
CA ASP A 171 -8.01 -9.05 -15.50
C ASP A 171 -8.37 -9.01 -14.01
N TYR A 172 -7.89 -9.98 -13.22
CA TYR A 172 -8.06 -10.00 -11.77
C TYR A 172 -7.43 -8.77 -11.11
N LEU A 173 -6.16 -8.49 -11.41
CA LEU A 173 -5.42 -7.35 -10.84
C LEU A 173 -6.07 -6.02 -11.24
N ASN A 174 -6.45 -5.87 -12.52
CA ASN A 174 -7.15 -4.68 -13.00
C ASN A 174 -8.50 -4.51 -12.30
N LYS A 175 -9.29 -5.56 -12.17
CA LYS A 175 -10.57 -5.52 -11.46
C LYS A 175 -10.40 -5.14 -9.99
N LYS A 176 -9.41 -5.71 -9.29
CA LYS A 176 -9.15 -5.43 -7.86
C LYS A 176 -8.61 -4.02 -7.63
N THR A 177 -7.98 -3.41 -8.63
CA THR A 177 -7.51 -2.02 -8.59
C THR A 177 -8.42 -1.05 -9.35
N ASN A 178 -9.67 -1.46 -9.63
CA ASN A 178 -10.66 -0.65 -10.35
C ASN A 178 -10.12 -0.10 -11.70
N ASN A 179 -9.31 -0.89 -12.40
CA ASN A 179 -8.60 -0.56 -13.63
C ASN A 179 -7.62 0.63 -13.51
N PHE A 180 -7.19 0.95 -12.31
CA PHE A 180 -6.24 2.02 -12.08
C PHE A 180 -4.85 1.70 -12.65
N LEU A 181 -4.35 0.45 -12.46
CA LEU A 181 -3.02 0.04 -12.90
C LEU A 181 -2.95 -0.33 -14.38
N ASN A 182 -3.99 -0.87 -14.98
CA ASN A 182 -4.03 -1.29 -16.38
C ASN A 182 -2.95 -2.35 -16.75
N VAL A 183 -2.80 -3.36 -15.89
CA VAL A 183 -1.86 -4.48 -16.05
C VAL A 183 -2.13 -5.23 -17.35
N LYS A 184 -1.07 -5.59 -18.07
CA LYS A 184 -1.13 -6.37 -19.33
C LYS A 184 -0.65 -7.79 -19.11
N LYS A 185 -1.20 -8.76 -19.89
CA LYS A 185 -0.79 -10.17 -19.80
C LYS A 185 0.69 -10.41 -20.10
N GLU A 186 1.30 -9.54 -20.91
CA GLU A 186 2.72 -9.60 -21.26
C GLU A 186 3.66 -9.27 -20.08
N ALA A 187 3.10 -8.82 -18.96
CA ALA A 187 3.86 -8.55 -17.73
C ALA A 187 4.35 -9.84 -17.05
N PHE A 188 3.80 -11.00 -17.39
CA PHE A 188 4.08 -12.26 -16.70
C PHE A 188 5.01 -13.16 -17.50
N GLU A 189 5.94 -13.83 -16.81
CA GLU A 189 6.84 -14.81 -17.41
C GLU A 189 6.09 -16.09 -17.79
N LYS A 190 6.48 -16.68 -18.95
CA LYS A 190 5.80 -17.82 -19.54
C LYS A 190 6.30 -19.18 -19.06
N TYR A 191 7.49 -19.27 -18.49
CA TYR A 191 8.13 -20.55 -18.23
C TYR A 191 8.43 -20.77 -16.75
N GLY A 192 8.00 -21.92 -16.25
CA GLY A 192 8.37 -22.47 -14.97
C GLY A 192 7.63 -22.02 -13.72
N PRO A 193 6.57 -21.16 -13.75
CA PRO A 193 5.91 -20.80 -12.49
C PRO A 193 5.09 -21.97 -11.96
N VAL A 194 5.37 -22.34 -10.72
CA VAL A 194 4.56 -23.32 -9.94
C VAL A 194 3.46 -22.58 -9.18
N LEU A 195 3.75 -21.36 -8.72
CA LEU A 195 2.88 -20.53 -7.94
C LEU A 195 3.10 -19.06 -8.28
N TRP A 196 2.01 -18.32 -8.43
CA TRP A 196 2.02 -16.86 -8.32
C TRP A 196 1.33 -16.44 -7.03
N LEU A 197 1.98 -15.57 -6.28
CA LEU A 197 1.39 -14.82 -5.18
C LEU A 197 1.17 -13.39 -5.65
N ALA A 198 -0.04 -12.87 -5.47
CA ALA A 198 -0.36 -11.52 -5.85
C ALA A 198 -1.11 -10.80 -4.74
N ASN A 199 -0.64 -9.58 -4.45
CA ASN A 199 -1.33 -8.64 -3.59
C ASN A 199 -1.73 -7.41 -4.41
N THR A 200 -2.89 -6.86 -4.12
CA THR A 200 -3.32 -5.55 -4.64
C THR A 200 -3.78 -4.68 -3.49
N ILE A 201 -3.44 -3.41 -3.57
CA ILE A 201 -4.01 -2.36 -2.73
C ILE A 201 -4.63 -1.29 -3.63
N TYR A 202 -5.88 -0.96 -3.36
CA TYR A 202 -6.59 0.10 -4.02
C TYR A 202 -7.17 1.05 -2.98
N LEU A 203 -6.79 2.31 -3.07
CA LEU A 203 -7.30 3.39 -2.23
C LEU A 203 -7.92 4.47 -3.10
N LYS A 204 -9.15 4.80 -2.77
CA LYS A 204 -9.84 5.97 -3.27
C LYS A 204 -10.50 6.67 -2.10
N THR A 205 -10.15 7.92 -1.87
CA THR A 205 -10.68 8.71 -0.75
C THR A 205 -10.66 10.20 -1.08
N LYS A 206 -11.44 10.96 -0.35
CA LYS A 206 -11.54 12.40 -0.51
C LYS A 206 -10.72 13.14 0.53
N TRP A 207 -10.37 14.39 0.19
CA TRP A 207 -9.91 15.33 1.20
C TRP A 207 -11.00 15.51 2.27
N MET A 208 -10.63 15.49 3.52
CA MET A 208 -11.54 15.86 4.62
C MET A 208 -12.05 17.32 4.44
N ARG A 209 -11.24 18.14 3.80
CA ARG A 209 -11.59 19.49 3.37
C ARG A 209 -11.12 19.64 1.92
N GLU A 210 -12.05 19.77 0.99
CA GLU A 210 -11.77 19.79 -0.46
C GLU A 210 -10.93 21.01 -0.88
N PHE A 211 -10.21 20.87 -1.99
CA PHE A 211 -9.60 21.99 -2.71
C PHE A 211 -10.61 22.48 -3.74
N GLU A 212 -10.98 23.75 -3.66
CA GLU A 212 -11.95 24.36 -4.57
C GLU A 212 -11.30 24.58 -5.95
N GLU A 213 -11.97 24.14 -7.03
CA GLU A 213 -11.41 24.19 -8.39
C GLU A 213 -11.18 25.63 -8.90
N ASP A 214 -12.02 26.59 -8.48
CA ASP A 214 -11.91 28.00 -8.81
C ASP A 214 -10.69 28.70 -8.16
N LYS A 215 -10.07 28.06 -7.17
CA LYS A 215 -8.81 28.50 -6.54
C LYS A 215 -7.56 27.91 -7.17
N ASN A 216 -7.71 27.04 -8.18
CA ASN A 216 -6.57 26.47 -8.87
C ASN A 216 -5.75 27.54 -9.58
N THR A 217 -4.43 27.32 -9.60
CA THR A 217 -3.49 28.19 -10.33
C THR A 217 -2.62 27.35 -11.26
N ILE A 218 -2.18 27.94 -12.36
CA ILE A 218 -1.16 27.34 -13.23
C ILE A 218 0.21 27.89 -12.79
N GLY A 219 1.17 26.99 -12.55
CA GLY A 219 2.53 27.34 -12.15
C GLY A 219 3.56 26.40 -12.73
N GLN A 220 4.83 26.65 -12.43
CA GLN A 220 5.93 25.79 -12.86
C GLN A 220 6.33 24.84 -11.74
N PHE A 221 6.52 23.57 -12.07
CA PHE A 221 7.20 22.59 -11.21
C PHE A 221 8.63 22.41 -11.71
N THR A 222 9.60 22.57 -10.83
CA THR A 222 11.02 22.41 -11.14
C THR A 222 11.44 20.98 -10.81
N ASN A 223 11.72 20.17 -11.83
CA ASN A 223 12.18 18.80 -11.69
C ASN A 223 13.58 18.71 -11.08
N LEU A 224 13.99 17.53 -10.62
CA LEU A 224 15.34 17.30 -10.07
C LEU A 224 16.44 17.59 -11.09
N ASP A 225 16.19 17.31 -12.38
CA ASP A 225 17.09 17.62 -13.50
C ASP A 225 17.10 19.11 -13.91
N LYS A 226 16.45 19.98 -13.13
CA LYS A 226 16.26 21.43 -13.35
C LYS A 226 15.38 21.78 -14.55
N SER A 227 14.83 20.82 -15.27
CA SER A 227 13.77 21.10 -16.23
C SER A 227 12.50 21.56 -15.53
N THR A 228 11.65 22.34 -16.21
CA THR A 228 10.40 22.82 -15.64
C THR A 228 9.20 22.31 -16.43
N LYS A 229 8.10 22.09 -15.74
CA LYS A 229 6.82 21.69 -16.33
C LYS A 229 5.70 22.59 -15.82
N SER A 230 4.87 23.10 -16.73
CA SER A 230 3.65 23.83 -16.35
C SER A 230 2.60 22.84 -15.86
N ILE A 231 2.09 23.03 -14.66
CA ILE A 231 1.11 22.16 -14.03
C ILE A 231 0.01 22.97 -13.34
N THR A 232 -1.10 22.31 -13.03
CA THR A 232 -2.17 22.88 -12.21
C THR A 232 -1.89 22.62 -10.74
N TYR A 233 -1.95 23.67 -9.94
CA TYR A 233 -1.86 23.62 -8.48
C TYR A 233 -3.23 23.80 -7.85
N MET A 234 -3.51 22.96 -6.87
CA MET A 234 -4.63 23.08 -5.94
C MET A 234 -4.21 23.99 -4.78
N ASN A 235 -5.02 24.97 -4.42
CA ASN A 235 -4.71 25.93 -3.36
C ASN A 235 -5.71 25.86 -2.23
N ARG A 236 -5.23 25.84 -1.00
CA ARG A 236 -6.07 25.88 0.20
C ARG A 236 -5.28 26.34 1.42
N THR A 237 -5.95 27.09 2.29
CA THR A 237 -5.40 27.43 3.61
C THR A 237 -6.15 26.66 4.69
N THR A 238 -5.46 26.05 5.62
CA THR A 238 -6.06 25.27 6.70
C THR A 238 -5.14 25.18 7.91
N ASP A 239 -5.74 25.09 9.09
CA ASP A 239 -5.03 24.81 10.33
C ASP A 239 -4.63 23.34 10.34
N THR A 240 -3.33 23.08 10.45
CA THR A 240 -2.79 21.73 10.56
C THR A 240 -1.43 21.73 11.25
N TYR A 241 -0.82 20.55 11.36
CA TYR A 241 0.48 20.38 12.00
C TYR A 241 1.61 20.38 10.98
N TYR A 242 2.76 20.93 11.38
CA TYR A 242 4.00 20.90 10.63
C TYR A 242 5.20 20.71 11.56
N ASN A 243 6.32 20.30 11.00
CA ASN A 243 7.63 20.34 11.64
C ASN A 243 8.65 20.90 10.64
N TYR A 244 9.48 21.83 11.07
CA TYR A 244 10.57 22.34 10.27
C TYR A 244 11.90 21.81 10.76
N LEU A 245 12.56 21.00 9.94
CA LEU A 245 13.84 20.35 10.23
C LEU A 245 15.00 21.31 9.88
N ILE A 246 15.35 22.17 10.84
CA ILE A 246 16.29 23.30 10.66
C ILE A 246 17.63 22.84 10.08
N GLY A 247 18.21 21.75 10.59
CA GLY A 247 19.50 21.24 10.14
C GLY A 247 19.51 20.69 8.72
N GLU A 248 18.35 20.23 8.25
CA GLU A 248 18.17 19.58 6.95
C GLU A 248 17.45 20.48 5.94
N LYS A 249 17.05 21.68 6.34
CA LYS A 249 16.33 22.64 5.50
C LYS A 249 15.14 21.99 4.79
N CYS A 250 14.24 21.38 5.52
CA CYS A 250 13.02 20.81 4.97
C CYS A 250 11.85 20.92 5.95
N MET A 251 10.64 20.95 5.41
CA MET A 251 9.40 21.01 6.15
C MET A 251 8.60 19.73 5.94
N ILE A 252 8.01 19.23 7.01
CA ILE A 252 7.02 18.14 6.94
C ILE A 252 5.66 18.71 7.34
N SER A 253 4.64 18.41 6.56
CA SER A 253 3.25 18.72 6.91
C SER A 253 2.30 17.66 6.40
N LEU A 254 1.08 17.62 6.97
CA LEU A 254 0.08 16.64 6.61
C LEU A 254 -1.24 17.26 6.17
N LEU A 255 -1.93 16.51 5.34
CA LEU A 255 -3.27 16.78 4.84
C LEU A 255 -4.18 15.62 5.19
N TYR A 256 -5.33 15.91 5.78
CA TYR A 256 -6.31 14.90 6.15
C TYR A 256 -7.20 14.51 4.98
N LEU A 257 -7.34 13.23 4.80
CA LEU A 257 -8.33 12.58 3.95
C LEU A 257 -9.41 11.94 4.84
N ASN A 258 -10.48 11.44 4.25
CA ASN A 258 -11.56 10.81 5.01
C ASN A 258 -11.10 9.48 5.63
N ASP A 259 -11.89 8.99 6.59
CA ASP A 259 -11.69 7.71 7.29
C ASP A 259 -10.31 7.55 7.94
N GLY A 260 -9.76 8.65 8.48
CA GLY A 260 -8.47 8.65 9.20
C GLY A 260 -7.24 8.53 8.32
N ILE A 261 -7.40 8.55 7.00
CA ILE A 261 -6.28 8.50 6.07
C ILE A 261 -5.59 9.87 6.01
N THR A 262 -4.28 9.86 5.90
CA THR A 262 -3.46 11.08 5.82
C THR A 262 -2.51 11.03 4.63
N LEU A 263 -2.29 12.20 4.00
CA LEU A 263 -1.16 12.43 3.10
C LEU A 263 -0.16 13.34 3.83
N THR A 264 1.02 12.81 4.11
CA THR A 264 2.13 13.57 4.68
C THR A 264 3.17 13.85 3.61
N ILE A 265 3.67 15.07 3.55
CA ILE A 265 4.66 15.51 2.56
C ILE A 265 5.88 16.06 3.29
N LEU A 266 7.06 15.64 2.85
CA LEU A 266 8.35 16.22 3.20
C LEU A 266 8.83 17.04 2.01
N LEU A 267 8.97 18.36 2.21
CA LEU A 267 9.35 19.34 1.21
C LEU A 267 10.67 19.95 1.61
N PRO A 268 11.77 19.77 0.82
CA PRO A 268 13.01 20.51 1.01
C PRO A 268 12.82 22.01 0.79
N ASP A 269 13.67 22.87 1.36
CA ASP A 269 13.67 24.28 1.03
C ASP A 269 14.17 24.49 -0.42
N ALA A 270 13.67 25.51 -1.10
CA ALA A 270 13.97 25.78 -2.50
C ALA A 270 15.47 26.03 -2.79
N ASP A 271 16.24 26.46 -1.78
CA ASP A 271 17.70 26.70 -1.85
C ASP A 271 18.54 25.52 -1.34
N SER A 272 17.91 24.39 -0.97
CA SER A 272 18.59 23.21 -0.43
C SER A 272 19.01 22.21 -1.51
N ASP A 273 19.81 21.24 -1.12
CA ASP A 273 20.11 20.05 -1.93
C ASP A 273 18.95 19.04 -1.78
N TYR A 274 18.05 19.02 -2.77
CA TYR A 274 16.86 18.18 -2.76
C TYR A 274 17.20 16.70 -2.64
N GLU A 275 18.21 16.22 -3.38
CA GLU A 275 18.60 14.81 -3.36
C GLU A 275 19.10 14.41 -1.98
N LYS A 276 19.98 15.21 -1.40
CA LYS A 276 20.47 14.99 -0.04
C LYS A 276 19.36 14.99 0.99
N ALA A 277 18.42 15.96 0.93
CA ALA A 277 17.31 16.05 1.88
C ALA A 277 16.34 14.85 1.75
N LEU A 278 16.06 14.42 0.50
CA LEU A 278 15.12 13.33 0.19
C LEU A 278 15.75 11.91 0.32
N THR A 279 17.06 11.82 0.49
CA THR A 279 17.79 10.55 0.78
C THR A 279 18.40 10.51 2.17
N ASN A 280 18.06 11.47 3.03
CA ASN A 280 18.45 11.44 4.43
C ASN A 280 17.54 10.49 5.21
N LYS A 281 18.11 9.42 5.78
CA LYS A 281 17.36 8.36 6.49
C LYS A 281 16.56 8.91 7.66
N GLU A 282 17.08 9.90 8.40
CA GLU A 282 16.39 10.51 9.53
C GLU A 282 15.15 11.31 9.08
N ASN A 283 15.27 12.08 7.99
CA ASN A 283 14.16 12.82 7.42
C ASN A 283 13.03 11.90 6.99
N ILE A 284 13.36 10.80 6.31
CA ILE A 284 12.37 9.84 5.83
C ILE A 284 11.74 9.08 7.00
N ASN A 285 12.50 8.77 8.04
CA ASN A 285 11.92 8.19 9.25
C ASN A 285 10.94 9.16 9.94
N LYS A 286 11.27 10.45 10.02
CA LYS A 286 10.35 11.48 10.53
C LYS A 286 9.10 11.62 9.66
N LEU A 287 9.22 11.51 8.34
CA LEU A 287 8.09 11.48 7.43
C LEU A 287 7.15 10.28 7.72
N LEU A 288 7.69 9.08 7.88
CA LEU A 288 6.93 7.86 8.18
C LEU A 288 6.22 7.91 9.54
N CYS A 289 6.84 8.53 10.54
CA CYS A 289 6.30 8.62 11.89
C CYS A 289 5.47 9.88 12.12
N PHE A 290 5.27 10.75 11.12
CA PHE A 290 4.62 12.05 11.32
C PHE A 290 3.16 11.93 11.76
N ALA A 291 2.46 10.86 11.38
CA ALA A 291 1.07 10.63 11.82
C ALA A 291 0.93 10.45 13.36
N ASP A 292 2.04 10.11 14.06
CA ASP A 292 2.06 9.89 15.53
C ASP A 292 2.30 11.19 16.30
N TYR A 293 1.79 12.32 15.84
CA TYR A 293 2.07 13.69 16.31
C TYR A 293 1.75 14.00 17.78
N SER A 294 1.96 13.04 18.67
CA SER A 294 1.93 13.25 20.12
C SER A 294 3.20 13.93 20.66
N SER A 295 4.22 14.13 19.82
CA SER A 295 5.49 14.73 20.24
C SER A 295 5.42 16.26 20.28
N LYS A 296 6.17 16.87 21.21
CA LYS A 296 6.29 18.34 21.36
C LYS A 296 7.02 19.01 20.18
N GLU A 297 7.47 18.23 19.20
CA GLU A 297 8.21 18.72 18.03
C GLU A 297 7.28 19.27 16.94
N TYR A 298 5.98 18.96 16.99
CA TYR A 298 5.03 19.38 15.98
C TYR A 298 4.35 20.69 16.39
N LEU A 299 4.42 21.66 15.48
CA LEU A 299 3.80 22.96 15.64
C LEU A 299 2.48 22.99 14.87
N LYS A 300 1.53 23.76 15.36
CA LYS A 300 0.27 23.99 14.66
C LYS A 300 0.29 25.40 14.06
N ALA A 301 -0.06 25.51 12.79
CA ALA A 301 -0.12 26.78 12.08
C ALA A 301 -1.29 26.82 11.09
N ASN A 302 -1.61 28.03 10.65
CA ASN A 302 -2.46 28.26 9.50
C ASN A 302 -1.60 28.13 8.23
N ILE A 303 -1.68 26.97 7.56
CA ILE A 303 -0.80 26.63 6.44
C ILE A 303 -1.50 26.88 5.12
N GLN A 304 -0.86 27.69 4.26
CA GLN A 304 -1.23 27.86 2.87
C GLN A 304 -0.57 26.76 2.04
N PHE A 305 -1.36 25.78 1.65
CA PHE A 305 -0.93 24.73 0.74
C PHE A 305 -1.10 25.13 -0.71
N GLN A 306 -0.07 24.84 -1.51
CA GLN A 306 -0.11 24.80 -2.95
C GLN A 306 0.42 23.45 -3.41
N ILE A 307 -0.48 22.53 -3.78
CA ILE A 307 -0.18 21.13 -4.07
C ILE A 307 -0.42 20.83 -5.55
N PRO A 308 0.50 20.17 -6.27
CA PRO A 308 0.30 19.84 -7.68
C PRO A 308 -0.83 18.81 -7.86
N GLN A 309 -1.70 19.03 -8.86
CA GLN A 309 -2.43 17.91 -9.43
C GLN A 309 -1.43 17.01 -10.14
N MET A 310 -1.44 15.72 -9.80
CA MET A 310 -0.48 14.80 -10.38
C MET A 310 -1.03 13.39 -10.49
N LYS A 311 -0.52 12.66 -11.48
CA LYS A 311 -0.64 11.21 -11.57
C LYS A 311 0.76 10.64 -11.75
N VAL A 312 1.16 9.78 -10.82
CA VAL A 312 2.44 9.07 -10.85
C VAL A 312 2.19 7.57 -10.77
N GLN A 313 2.90 6.81 -11.57
CA GLN A 313 2.78 5.36 -11.64
C GLN A 313 4.14 4.77 -11.93
N GLN A 314 4.46 3.66 -11.31
CA GLN A 314 5.73 2.97 -11.48
C GLN A 314 5.51 1.46 -11.44
N ASP A 315 6.22 0.78 -12.33
CA ASP A 315 6.32 -0.67 -12.41
C ASP A 315 7.78 -1.07 -12.11
N TYR A 316 7.96 -2.00 -11.20
CA TYR A 316 9.27 -2.43 -10.72
C TYR A 316 9.47 -3.93 -10.89
N ASP A 317 10.65 -4.33 -11.34
CA ASP A 317 11.23 -5.61 -11.00
C ASP A 317 11.84 -5.50 -9.58
N LEU A 318 11.23 -6.19 -8.63
CA LEU A 318 11.66 -6.16 -7.23
C LEU A 318 12.93 -6.98 -6.97
N THR A 319 13.29 -7.91 -7.87
CA THR A 319 14.36 -8.90 -7.63
C THR A 319 15.68 -8.24 -7.23
N LYS A 320 16.06 -7.16 -7.93
CA LYS A 320 17.31 -6.45 -7.63
C LYS A 320 17.27 -5.79 -6.25
N VAL A 321 16.20 -5.06 -5.96
CA VAL A 321 16.04 -4.32 -4.70
C VAL A 321 15.99 -5.28 -3.52
N LEU A 322 15.27 -6.39 -3.65
CA LEU A 322 15.16 -7.40 -2.60
C LEU A 322 16.49 -8.09 -2.30
N LYS A 323 17.31 -8.35 -3.34
CA LYS A 323 18.68 -8.85 -3.15
C LYS A 323 19.57 -7.84 -2.42
N GLU A 324 19.39 -6.56 -2.65
CA GLU A 324 20.07 -5.48 -1.92
C GLU A 324 19.57 -5.39 -0.46
N LEU A 325 18.30 -5.70 -0.19
CA LEU A 325 17.71 -5.84 1.15
C LEU A 325 18.11 -7.15 1.87
N GLY A 326 18.90 -8.01 1.23
CA GLY A 326 19.43 -9.24 1.83
C GLY A 326 18.68 -10.51 1.43
N VAL A 327 17.55 -10.43 0.74
CA VAL A 327 16.78 -11.60 0.28
C VAL A 327 17.37 -12.14 -1.01
N LYS A 328 18.11 -13.23 -0.93
CA LYS A 328 18.91 -13.80 -2.04
C LYS A 328 18.53 -15.24 -2.35
N ASP A 329 18.41 -16.06 -1.31
CA ASP A 329 18.26 -17.51 -1.47
C ASP A 329 17.01 -17.89 -2.21
N ILE A 330 15.87 -17.23 -1.98
CA ILE A 330 14.61 -17.52 -2.70
C ILE A 330 14.70 -17.37 -4.22
N PHE A 331 15.68 -16.61 -4.72
CA PHE A 331 15.93 -16.37 -6.15
C PHE A 331 17.05 -17.26 -6.72
N ASP A 332 17.66 -18.12 -5.92
CA ASP A 332 18.76 -19.02 -6.31
C ASP A 332 18.22 -20.45 -6.34
N PRO A 333 18.13 -21.11 -7.51
CA PRO A 333 17.57 -22.46 -7.60
C PRO A 333 18.33 -23.50 -6.77
N ASP A 334 19.60 -23.25 -6.45
CA ASP A 334 20.41 -24.19 -5.66
C ASP A 334 20.29 -23.97 -4.13
N LYS A 335 19.67 -22.85 -3.70
CA LYS A 335 19.59 -22.47 -2.28
C LYS A 335 18.17 -22.25 -1.76
N ALA A 336 17.22 -21.94 -2.66
CA ALA A 336 15.86 -21.66 -2.27
C ALA A 336 15.25 -22.81 -1.47
N ASP A 337 14.70 -22.48 -0.32
CA ASP A 337 13.95 -23.44 0.50
C ASP A 337 12.52 -22.97 0.68
N LEU A 338 11.68 -23.34 -0.28
CA LEU A 338 10.25 -23.07 -0.33
C LEU A 338 9.41 -24.34 -0.13
N ARG A 339 10.01 -25.35 0.53
CA ARG A 339 9.39 -26.66 0.76
C ARG A 339 8.09 -26.64 1.56
N GLY A 340 7.80 -25.55 2.26
CA GLY A 340 6.53 -25.37 2.97
C GLY A 340 5.33 -25.18 2.06
N LEU A 341 5.54 -24.83 0.80
CA LEU A 341 4.47 -24.59 -0.19
C LEU A 341 3.84 -25.89 -0.70
N ILE A 342 4.58 -26.99 -0.72
CA ILE A 342 4.19 -28.26 -1.35
C ILE A 342 4.24 -29.42 -0.35
N ASP A 343 3.38 -30.39 -0.54
CA ASP A 343 3.29 -31.60 0.29
C ASP A 343 4.63 -32.35 0.34
N LYS A 344 4.90 -33.00 1.47
CA LYS A 344 6.20 -33.65 1.79
C LYS A 344 6.59 -34.74 0.80
N ASP A 345 5.63 -35.39 0.19
CA ASP A 345 5.83 -36.54 -0.71
C ASP A 345 5.98 -36.13 -2.18
N ASN A 346 5.93 -34.85 -2.51
CA ASN A 346 6.09 -34.37 -3.89
C ASN A 346 7.57 -34.39 -4.30
N PRO A 347 7.94 -35.01 -5.45
CA PRO A 347 9.33 -35.12 -5.90
C PRO A 347 9.97 -33.77 -6.23
N TYR A 348 9.18 -32.76 -6.67
CA TYR A 348 9.67 -31.42 -7.01
C TYR A 348 9.73 -30.46 -5.84
N ARG A 349 9.52 -30.95 -4.62
CA ARG A 349 9.46 -30.14 -3.41
C ARG A 349 10.72 -29.32 -3.14
N ASN A 350 11.87 -29.81 -3.58
CA ASN A 350 13.18 -29.16 -3.39
C ASN A 350 13.59 -28.24 -4.55
N ASP A 351 12.78 -28.14 -5.60
CA ASP A 351 13.17 -27.45 -6.83
C ASP A 351 12.46 -26.08 -7.01
N LEU A 352 11.79 -25.62 -5.94
CA LEU A 352 11.02 -24.38 -5.98
C LEU A 352 11.89 -23.17 -5.68
N TYR A 353 11.82 -22.17 -6.53
CA TYR A 353 12.44 -20.86 -6.33
C TYR A 353 11.60 -19.75 -6.99
N VAL A 354 11.88 -18.49 -6.64
CA VAL A 354 11.17 -17.33 -7.21
C VAL A 354 11.81 -16.93 -8.54
N THR A 355 11.06 -17.05 -9.62
CA THR A 355 11.51 -16.69 -10.98
C THR A 355 11.31 -15.22 -11.30
N GLN A 356 10.21 -14.62 -10.86
CA GLN A 356 9.86 -13.23 -11.11
C GLN A 356 9.28 -12.58 -9.87
N SER A 357 9.63 -11.33 -9.63
CA SER A 357 9.02 -10.49 -8.60
C SER A 357 8.73 -9.11 -9.16
N ARG A 358 7.46 -8.71 -9.18
CA ARG A 358 7.01 -7.41 -9.72
C ARG A 358 6.13 -6.69 -8.72
N HIS A 359 6.23 -5.37 -8.77
CA HIS A 359 5.36 -4.47 -8.05
C HIS A 359 4.96 -3.31 -8.95
N GLU A 360 3.70 -3.04 -9.05
CA GLU A 360 3.17 -1.87 -9.74
C GLU A 360 2.34 -1.06 -8.76
N ALA A 361 2.65 0.22 -8.68
CA ALA A 361 1.94 1.17 -7.83
C ALA A 361 1.71 2.49 -8.55
N GLY A 362 0.66 3.19 -8.16
CA GLY A 362 0.37 4.52 -8.67
C GLY A 362 -0.39 5.36 -7.65
N LEU A 363 -0.31 6.67 -7.84
CA LEU A 363 -1.00 7.67 -7.04
C LEU A 363 -1.52 8.78 -7.97
N GLU A 364 -2.77 9.18 -7.77
CA GLU A 364 -3.37 10.32 -8.45
C GLU A 364 -3.95 11.30 -7.41
N LEU A 365 -3.52 12.55 -7.47
CA LEU A 365 -4.01 13.64 -6.63
C LEU A 365 -4.81 14.63 -7.47
N THR A 366 -6.04 14.90 -7.05
CA THR A 366 -6.96 15.86 -7.68
C THR A 366 -7.64 16.74 -6.63
N ASN A 367 -8.39 17.76 -7.05
CA ASN A 367 -9.19 18.60 -6.14
C ASN A 367 -10.15 17.79 -5.27
N GLY A 368 -10.71 16.71 -5.80
CA GLY A 368 -11.64 15.85 -5.08
C GLY A 368 -11.00 14.95 -4.03
N GLY A 369 -9.70 14.77 -4.08
CA GLY A 369 -9.01 13.85 -3.18
C GLY A 369 -7.97 13.00 -3.89
N LEU A 370 -7.74 11.85 -3.32
CA LEU A 370 -6.93 10.77 -3.81
C LEU A 370 -7.87 9.84 -4.60
N GLU A 371 -7.85 9.87 -5.92
CA GLU A 371 -8.78 9.31 -6.90
C GLU A 371 -10.28 9.49 -6.58
N ALA A 372 -11.01 10.26 -7.37
CA ALA A 372 -12.23 11.00 -7.02
C ALA A 372 -13.57 10.29 -7.18
N ALA A 373 -14.56 10.59 -6.36
CA ALA A 373 -15.84 11.28 -6.57
C ALA A 373 -16.71 11.39 -5.28
N ALA A 374 -17.07 12.63 -4.97
CA ALA A 374 -18.18 13.29 -4.21
C ALA A 374 -18.81 12.68 -2.92
N TYR A 375 -18.74 13.31 -1.89
CA TYR A 375 -19.25 14.29 -0.92
C TYR A 375 -20.04 13.72 0.26
N THR A 376 -19.61 13.91 1.51
CA THR A 376 -20.38 14.33 2.70
C THR A 376 -19.42 14.72 3.85
N VAL A 377 -19.74 15.82 4.55
CA VAL A 377 -18.94 16.42 5.64
C VAL A 377 -19.42 15.88 6.99
N ILE A 378 -18.50 15.35 7.80
CA ILE A 378 -18.68 15.29 9.26
C ILE A 378 -17.55 16.14 9.85
N ASN A 379 -17.94 17.29 10.42
CA ASN A 379 -17.03 18.14 11.19
C ASN A 379 -16.85 17.54 12.58
N VAL A 380 -15.71 16.93 12.86
CA VAL A 380 -15.22 16.73 14.22
C VAL A 380 -14.15 17.78 14.46
N GLY A 381 -14.57 18.94 14.97
CA GLY A 381 -13.67 19.99 15.42
C GLY A 381 -13.34 19.80 16.90
N PRO A 382 -12.08 19.93 17.33
CA PRO A 382 -11.78 20.12 18.73
C PRO A 382 -12.36 21.46 19.17
N LYS A 383 -12.93 21.49 20.40
CA LYS A 383 -13.38 22.71 21.05
C LYS A 383 -12.26 23.75 21.02
N SER A 384 -12.58 24.92 20.46
CA SER A 384 -11.84 26.20 20.48
C SER A 384 -10.39 26.12 20.96
N ALA A 385 -9.46 25.97 20.02
CA ALA A 385 -8.08 26.40 20.21
C ALA A 385 -8.01 27.92 20.09
N ALA A 386 -7.09 28.56 20.85
CA ALA A 386 -6.75 29.95 20.70
C ALA A 386 -6.40 30.29 19.23
N PRO A 387 -6.59 31.55 18.79
CA PRO A 387 -6.19 31.94 17.43
C PRO A 387 -4.74 31.56 17.19
N ILE A 388 -4.47 30.96 16.04
CA ILE A 388 -3.12 30.62 15.61
C ILE A 388 -2.64 31.83 14.81
N ASP A 389 -1.63 32.53 15.32
CA ASP A 389 -1.08 33.72 14.67
C ASP A 389 0.01 33.39 13.63
N ASP A 390 0.53 32.15 13.62
CA ASP A 390 1.57 31.73 12.69
C ASP A 390 0.97 31.35 11.33
N PHE A 391 1.44 32.02 10.28
CA PHE A 391 1.11 31.74 8.88
C PHE A 391 2.32 31.11 8.20
N VAL A 392 2.13 29.95 7.60
CA VAL A 392 3.19 29.18 6.93
C VAL A 392 2.79 28.88 5.49
N SER A 393 3.71 29.11 4.54
CA SER A 393 3.53 28.71 3.14
C SER A 393 4.15 27.34 2.89
N PHE A 394 3.40 26.45 2.27
CA PHE A 394 3.81 25.10 1.89
C PHE A 394 3.55 24.89 0.39
N ILE A 395 4.52 25.28 -0.43
CA ILE A 395 4.41 25.35 -1.90
C ILE A 395 5.20 24.19 -2.50
N VAL A 396 4.50 23.17 -3.01
CA VAL A 396 5.10 21.93 -3.55
C VAL A 396 5.38 22.12 -5.05
N ASP A 397 6.40 22.91 -5.39
CA ASP A 397 6.79 23.27 -6.76
C ASP A 397 8.15 22.70 -7.20
N HIS A 398 8.71 21.79 -6.41
CA HIS A 398 9.98 21.11 -6.65
C HIS A 398 9.98 19.72 -6.01
N PRO A 399 11.04 18.89 -6.16
CA PRO A 399 11.08 17.51 -5.67
C PRO A 399 10.70 17.37 -4.19
N PHE A 400 9.89 16.37 -3.89
CA PHE A 400 9.38 16.09 -2.55
C PHE A 400 9.20 14.59 -2.30
N ALA A 401 9.14 14.19 -1.04
CA ALA A 401 8.72 12.85 -0.63
C ALA A 401 7.32 12.89 -0.01
N TYR A 402 6.62 11.76 -0.08
CA TYR A 402 5.30 11.64 0.51
C TYR A 402 5.05 10.25 1.11
N VAL A 403 4.14 10.19 2.05
CA VAL A 403 3.54 8.95 2.55
C VAL A 403 2.03 9.13 2.70
N VAL A 404 1.28 8.13 2.27
CA VAL A 404 -0.16 7.98 2.55
C VAL A 404 -0.29 6.91 3.62
N SER A 405 -0.85 7.27 4.77
CA SER A 405 -1.01 6.36 5.90
C SER A 405 -2.48 6.18 6.26
N ASN A 406 -2.83 5.00 6.80
CA ASN A 406 -4.13 4.77 7.40
C ASN A 406 -4.24 5.38 8.82
N ALA A 407 -5.37 5.15 9.49
CA ALA A 407 -5.64 5.67 10.83
C ALA A 407 -4.67 5.15 11.91
N ASP A 408 -4.10 3.96 11.74
CA ASP A 408 -3.10 3.38 12.64
C ASP A 408 -1.67 3.87 12.34
N GLY A 409 -1.48 4.66 11.28
CA GLY A 409 -0.17 5.13 10.84
C GLY A 409 0.63 4.11 10.00
N LEU A 410 -0.02 3.07 9.47
CA LEU A 410 0.59 2.14 8.51
C LEU A 410 0.77 2.83 7.15
N PRO A 411 1.95 2.76 6.53
CA PRO A 411 2.21 3.34 5.22
C PRO A 411 1.56 2.50 4.11
N LEU A 412 0.47 3.01 3.55
CA LEU A 412 -0.25 2.40 2.42
C LEU A 412 0.49 2.61 1.11
N PHE A 413 0.90 3.86 0.85
CA PHE A 413 1.69 4.26 -0.30
C PHE A 413 2.78 5.23 0.13
N MET A 414 3.91 5.16 -0.53
CA MET A 414 5.05 6.02 -0.28
C MET A 414 5.85 6.26 -1.54
N GLY A 415 6.56 7.38 -1.58
CA GLY A 415 7.48 7.63 -2.69
C GLY A 415 8.11 9.01 -2.66
N ARG A 416 8.88 9.26 -3.72
CA ARG A 416 9.42 10.58 -4.02
C ARG A 416 9.09 11.00 -5.45
N VAL A 417 8.73 12.26 -5.61
CA VAL A 417 8.43 12.86 -6.90
C VAL A 417 9.63 13.72 -7.30
N ASN A 418 10.49 13.18 -8.14
CA ASN A 418 11.66 13.88 -8.68
C ASN A 418 11.31 14.62 -9.97
N LYS A 419 10.24 14.20 -10.64
CA LYS A 419 9.82 14.74 -11.94
C LYS A 419 8.31 14.55 -12.13
N LEU A 420 7.65 15.58 -12.66
CA LEU A 420 6.24 15.58 -13.06
C LEU A 420 6.09 15.72 -14.58
#